data_3ce4a64f84dc4eae7bb292f27823e0d7
#
_entry.id   3ce4a64f84dc4eae7bb292f27823e0d7
#
_cell.length_a   1.000
_cell.length_b   1.000
_cell.length_c   1.000
_cell.angle_alpha   90.00
_cell.angle_beta   90.00
_cell.angle_gamma   90.00
#
_symmetry.space_group_name_H-M   'P 1'
#
loop_
_entity.id
_entity.type
_entity.pdbx_description
1 polymer ?
#
loop_
_entity_poly.entity_id
_entity_poly.type
_entity_poly.pdbx_seq_one_letter_code
_entity_poly.pdbx_strand_id
1 'polypeptide(L)'
;MAIYKRAWRLSIQINNTVKTFQELDYADQSLKIEFEVSNAVYGGFASGNITIYNLAQSDMEFLSSSVSPYGNFKRNKVSLECGYVGNIALILSGNIIGVECDYSSVDNKITLSIQGGIQNNLLKNSIETSLKGKVDFQTICRECAKHNDLILKYDRNIAKRLLSDYSFLGSPFQMIENLKKFFSDLNIFIDETGKILNVLLTEKGEKINEQELSSNTGLIGKPKPTLQGCNVLSMLNTNFKAGGFVKLKNESLKSLDGVYRITELKHKGSNFGELWVSELILFKAK
;
A
#
# COMPACT_ATOMS: atom_id res chain seq x y z
N MET A 1 -3.93 21.69 23.43
CA MET A 1 -3.22 20.76 22.54
C MET A 1 -4.17 19.62 22.22
N ALA A 2 -4.66 19.50 20.99
CA ALA A 2 -5.50 18.36 20.65
C ALA A 2 -4.61 17.10 20.67
N ILE A 3 -4.87 16.23 21.64
CA ILE A 3 -4.19 14.93 21.72
C ILE A 3 -4.82 14.09 20.61
N TYR A 4 -4.09 13.89 19.52
CA TYR A 4 -4.50 12.98 18.44
C TYR A 4 -4.43 11.55 18.97
N LYS A 5 -5.55 11.05 19.54
CA LYS A 5 -5.61 9.65 19.95
C LYS A 5 -5.55 8.77 18.69
N ARG A 6 -4.65 7.81 18.71
CA ARG A 6 -4.48 6.80 17.68
C ARG A 6 -5.72 5.93 17.62
N ALA A 7 -6.13 5.55 16.42
CA ALA A 7 -7.27 4.67 16.21
C ALA A 7 -6.92 3.65 15.14
N TRP A 8 -7.42 2.43 15.30
CA TRP A 8 -7.15 1.35 14.39
C TRP A 8 -8.27 0.30 14.39
N ARG A 9 -8.39 -0.41 13.28
CA ARG A 9 -9.25 -1.58 13.12
C ARG A 9 -8.52 -2.62 12.29
N LEU A 10 -8.46 -3.83 12.83
CA LEU A 10 -7.91 -5.00 12.17
C LEU A 10 -9.04 -6.03 11.97
N SER A 11 -9.39 -6.30 10.73
CA SER A 11 -10.40 -7.32 10.39
C SER A 11 -9.71 -8.50 9.72
N ILE A 12 -9.96 -9.70 10.23
CA ILE A 12 -9.33 -10.94 9.77
C ILE A 12 -10.42 -11.93 9.43
N GLN A 13 -10.40 -12.40 8.19
CA GLN A 13 -11.30 -13.44 7.70
C GLN A 13 -10.53 -14.75 7.51
N ILE A 14 -10.90 -15.77 8.28
CA ILE A 14 -10.39 -17.14 8.14
C ILE A 14 -11.57 -18.04 7.75
N ASN A 15 -11.48 -18.64 6.57
CA ASN A 15 -12.62 -19.33 5.97
C ASN A 15 -13.84 -18.39 5.86
N ASN A 16 -14.94 -18.72 6.56
CA ASN A 16 -16.18 -17.95 6.58
C ASN A 16 -16.36 -17.12 7.87
N THR A 17 -15.39 -17.20 8.79
CA THR A 17 -15.44 -16.47 10.07
C THR A 17 -14.63 -15.20 9.96
N VAL A 18 -15.24 -14.09 10.35
CA VAL A 18 -14.58 -12.79 10.45
C VAL A 18 -14.45 -12.40 11.91
N LYS A 19 -13.23 -12.06 12.31
CA LYS A 19 -12.97 -11.43 13.64
C LYS A 19 -12.43 -10.03 13.41
N THR A 20 -12.86 -9.10 14.27
CA THR A 20 -12.43 -7.71 14.22
C THR A 20 -11.90 -7.30 15.59
N PHE A 21 -10.69 -6.75 15.59
CA PHE A 21 -10.04 -6.12 16.73
C PHE A 21 -9.93 -4.64 16.42
N GLN A 22 -10.28 -3.78 17.39
CA GLN A 22 -10.30 -2.35 17.11
C GLN A 22 -10.14 -1.48 18.35
N GLU A 23 -9.68 -0.26 18.14
CA GLU A 23 -9.72 0.86 19.06
C GLU A 23 -10.13 2.11 18.26
N LEU A 24 -11.38 2.52 18.36
CA LEU A 24 -11.95 3.60 17.57
C LEU A 24 -12.30 4.82 18.39
N ASP A 25 -12.44 4.67 19.71
CA ASP A 25 -12.89 5.71 20.63
C ASP A 25 -11.97 5.79 21.86
N TYR A 26 -12.11 6.86 22.62
CA TYR A 26 -11.39 7.09 23.89
C TYR A 26 -11.81 6.11 24.99
N ALA A 27 -13.00 5.54 24.89
CA ALA A 27 -13.54 4.59 25.86
C ALA A 27 -13.13 3.14 25.57
N ASP A 28 -12.61 2.84 24.37
CA ASP A 28 -12.25 1.47 24.00
C ASP A 28 -11.06 0.99 24.82
N GLN A 29 -11.20 -0.19 25.40
CA GLN A 29 -10.08 -0.96 25.95
C GLN A 29 -9.43 -1.69 24.77
N SER A 30 -8.19 -1.36 24.48
CA SER A 30 -7.54 -1.93 23.33
C SER A 30 -6.42 -2.89 23.67
N LEU A 31 -6.23 -3.85 22.79
CA LEU A 31 -5.02 -4.66 22.74
C LEU A 31 -3.85 -3.80 22.27
N LYS A 32 -2.64 -4.12 22.72
CA LYS A 32 -1.45 -3.53 22.10
C LYS A 32 -1.27 -4.11 20.71
N ILE A 33 -1.15 -3.23 19.73
CA ILE A 33 -0.84 -3.57 18.35
C ILE A 33 0.41 -2.82 17.89
N GLU A 34 1.24 -3.50 17.12
CA GLU A 34 2.35 -2.92 16.39
C GLU A 34 2.23 -3.34 14.91
N PHE A 35 2.55 -2.43 14.01
CA PHE A 35 2.53 -2.75 12.60
C PHE A 35 3.61 -2.02 11.80
N GLU A 36 4.06 -2.66 10.75
CA GLU A 36 4.85 -2.07 9.67
C GLU A 36 4.22 -2.47 8.34
N VAL A 37 3.79 -1.50 7.54
CA VAL A 37 3.18 -1.68 6.23
C VAL A 37 4.01 -0.95 5.20
N SER A 38 4.44 -1.66 4.17
CA SER A 38 5.26 -1.11 3.07
C SER A 38 4.53 -1.19 1.76
N ASN A 39 4.63 -0.12 0.96
CA ASN A 39 4.13 -0.06 -0.41
C ASN A 39 5.12 0.71 -1.29
N ALA A 40 5.39 0.22 -2.50
CA ALA A 40 6.32 0.84 -3.43
C ALA A 40 5.76 0.85 -4.85
N VAL A 41 6.11 1.88 -5.62
CA VAL A 41 5.71 2.01 -7.03
C VAL A 41 6.46 1.01 -7.90
N TYR A 42 7.74 0.78 -7.59
CA TYR A 42 8.62 -0.06 -8.38
C TYR A 42 8.93 -1.38 -7.68
N GLY A 43 8.52 -2.48 -8.29
CA GLY A 43 9.01 -3.82 -7.95
C GLY A 43 8.45 -4.43 -6.67
N GLY A 44 7.41 -3.87 -6.07
CA GLY A 44 6.86 -4.39 -4.82
C GLY A 44 5.34 -4.45 -4.79
N PHE A 45 4.83 -5.45 -4.12
CA PHE A 45 3.45 -5.47 -3.65
C PHE A 45 3.40 -4.88 -2.25
N ALA A 46 2.25 -4.34 -1.86
CA ALA A 46 2.03 -3.98 -0.47
C ALA A 46 2.25 -5.20 0.42
N SER A 47 3.04 -5.02 1.46
CA SER A 47 3.31 -6.05 2.45
C SER A 47 3.27 -5.45 3.83
N GLY A 48 3.03 -6.26 4.84
CA GLY A 48 3.04 -5.77 6.21
C GLY A 48 3.18 -6.87 7.22
N ASN A 49 3.72 -6.50 8.37
CA ASN A 49 3.72 -7.31 9.57
C ASN A 49 2.85 -6.61 10.61
N ILE A 50 1.99 -7.38 11.26
CA ILE A 50 1.12 -6.90 12.33
C ILE A 50 1.36 -7.80 13.54
N THR A 51 1.78 -7.22 14.66
CA THR A 51 1.96 -7.92 15.93
C THR A 51 0.89 -7.49 16.90
N ILE A 52 0.20 -8.45 17.50
CA ILE A 52 -0.85 -8.23 18.50
C ILE A 52 -0.40 -8.91 19.80
N TYR A 53 -0.57 -8.21 20.89
CA TYR A 53 -0.13 -8.67 22.21
C TYR A 53 -1.32 -9.08 23.08
N ASN A 54 -1.11 -10.08 23.91
CA ASN A 54 -2.02 -10.52 24.96
C ASN A 54 -3.45 -10.85 24.47
N LEU A 55 -3.53 -11.51 23.30
CA LEU A 55 -4.78 -12.06 22.80
C LEU A 55 -5.28 -13.18 23.71
N ALA A 56 -6.60 -13.33 23.80
CA ALA A 56 -7.21 -14.49 24.41
C ALA A 56 -6.77 -15.79 23.70
N GLN A 57 -6.66 -16.89 24.44
CA GLN A 57 -6.23 -18.19 23.88
C GLN A 57 -7.06 -18.63 22.67
N SER A 58 -8.38 -18.43 22.71
CA SER A 58 -9.28 -18.74 21.60
C SER A 58 -9.00 -17.92 20.33
N ASP A 59 -8.52 -16.68 20.48
CA ASP A 59 -8.17 -15.82 19.35
C ASP A 59 -6.79 -16.19 18.79
N MET A 60 -5.86 -16.57 19.67
CA MET A 60 -4.56 -17.12 19.26
C MET A 60 -4.73 -18.40 18.43
N GLU A 61 -5.57 -19.33 18.88
CA GLU A 61 -5.88 -20.57 18.16
C GLU A 61 -6.57 -20.29 16.83
N PHE A 62 -7.53 -19.36 16.80
CA PHE A 62 -8.19 -18.93 15.57
C PHE A 62 -7.18 -18.41 14.55
N LEU A 63 -6.27 -17.50 14.95
CA LEU A 63 -5.27 -16.93 14.07
C LEU A 63 -4.22 -17.96 13.62
N SER A 64 -3.77 -18.83 14.52
CA SER A 64 -2.82 -19.90 14.22
C SER A 64 -3.38 -20.88 13.19
N SER A 65 -4.70 -21.11 13.18
CA SER A 65 -5.37 -21.97 12.20
C SER A 65 -5.35 -21.41 10.78
N SER A 66 -4.97 -20.14 10.60
CA SER A 66 -4.91 -19.48 9.30
C SER A 66 -3.81 -20.02 8.39
N VAL A 67 -2.77 -20.62 8.96
CA VAL A 67 -1.66 -21.23 8.24
C VAL A 67 -1.60 -22.71 8.57
N SER A 68 -1.87 -23.54 7.58
CA SER A 68 -1.73 -25.01 7.71
C SER A 68 -0.54 -25.47 6.87
N PRO A 69 0.45 -26.16 7.47
CA PRO A 69 1.61 -26.66 6.73
C PRO A 69 1.26 -27.76 5.72
N TYR A 70 0.11 -28.40 5.84
CA TYR A 70 -0.34 -29.51 4.99
C TYR A 70 -1.65 -29.24 4.24
N GLY A 71 -2.22 -28.05 4.40
CA GLY A 71 -3.54 -27.72 3.85
C GLY A 71 -3.47 -26.94 2.54
N ASN A 72 -4.53 -27.08 1.75
CA ASN A 72 -4.82 -26.13 0.69
C ASN A 72 -4.78 -24.72 1.29
N PHE A 73 -3.90 -23.85 0.77
CA PHE A 73 -3.82 -22.44 1.17
C PHE A 73 -5.20 -21.79 0.98
N LYS A 74 -6.04 -21.87 2.00
CA LYS A 74 -7.26 -21.09 2.04
C LYS A 74 -6.81 -19.65 2.25
N ARG A 75 -7.23 -18.79 1.34
CA ARG A 75 -6.83 -17.38 1.33
C ARG A 75 -7.53 -16.67 2.47
N ASN A 76 -6.82 -16.53 3.57
CA ASN A 76 -7.30 -15.79 4.72
C ASN A 76 -7.02 -14.31 4.49
N LYS A 77 -8.07 -13.51 4.53
CA LYS A 77 -7.99 -12.08 4.22
C LYS A 77 -7.76 -11.27 5.48
N VAL A 78 -6.96 -10.24 5.36
CA VAL A 78 -6.70 -9.24 6.40
C VAL A 78 -6.91 -7.85 5.83
N SER A 79 -7.50 -6.98 6.62
CA SER A 79 -7.52 -5.55 6.35
C SER A 79 -7.14 -4.79 7.62
N LEU A 80 -6.21 -3.83 7.48
CA LEU A 80 -5.78 -2.92 8.54
C LEU A 80 -6.16 -1.50 8.17
N GLU A 81 -6.98 -0.89 8.99
CA GLU A 81 -7.32 0.53 8.95
C GLU A 81 -6.65 1.21 10.15
N CYS A 82 -5.99 2.33 9.92
CA CYS A 82 -5.32 3.11 10.96
C CYS A 82 -5.54 4.59 10.75
N GLY A 83 -5.27 5.37 11.79
CA GLY A 83 -5.36 6.81 11.76
C GLY A 83 -5.51 7.39 13.15
N TYR A 84 -6.42 8.33 13.28
CA TYR A 84 -6.76 8.97 14.54
C TYR A 84 -8.26 8.88 14.77
N VAL A 85 -8.70 9.01 16.02
CA VAL A 85 -10.12 8.95 16.38
C VAL A 85 -10.94 9.86 15.46
N GLY A 86 -11.96 9.29 14.83
CA GLY A 86 -12.82 9.96 13.85
C GLY A 86 -12.25 10.01 12.42
N ASN A 87 -11.01 9.58 12.19
CA ASN A 87 -10.40 9.57 10.85
C ASN A 87 -9.43 8.40 10.67
N ILE A 88 -9.96 7.23 10.39
CA ILE A 88 -9.19 6.04 10.03
C ILE A 88 -9.41 5.71 8.56
N ALA A 89 -8.40 5.14 7.93
CA ALA A 89 -8.51 4.64 6.55
C ALA A 89 -7.70 3.37 6.34
N LEU A 90 -8.03 2.63 5.30
CA LEU A 90 -7.37 1.40 4.92
C LEU A 90 -5.94 1.68 4.48
N ILE A 91 -4.97 1.04 5.16
CA ILE A 91 -3.54 1.11 4.83
C ILE A 91 -2.99 -0.19 4.28
N LEU A 92 -3.60 -1.33 4.63
CA LEU A 92 -3.21 -2.64 4.13
C LEU A 92 -4.44 -3.52 3.94
N SER A 93 -4.51 -4.19 2.79
CA SER A 93 -5.45 -5.28 2.54
C SER A 93 -4.71 -6.41 1.84
N GLY A 94 -4.78 -7.61 2.38
CA GLY A 94 -3.99 -8.72 1.84
C GLY A 94 -4.41 -10.08 2.36
N ASN A 95 -3.50 -11.03 2.14
CA ASN A 95 -3.65 -12.39 2.65
C ASN A 95 -2.56 -12.69 3.67
N ILE A 96 -2.90 -13.46 4.68
CA ILE A 96 -1.92 -13.97 5.65
C ILE A 96 -1.04 -14.99 4.93
N ILE A 97 0.27 -14.75 4.95
CA ILE A 97 1.29 -15.64 4.39
C ILE A 97 2.13 -16.32 5.47
N GLY A 98 2.09 -15.80 6.70
CA GLY A 98 2.79 -16.37 7.85
C GLY A 98 2.14 -15.94 9.16
N VAL A 99 2.22 -16.82 10.15
CA VAL A 99 1.80 -16.56 11.54
C VAL A 99 2.89 -17.08 12.45
N GLU A 100 3.37 -16.24 13.34
CA GLU A 100 4.35 -16.57 14.35
C GLU A 100 3.78 -16.26 15.73
N CYS A 101 3.76 -17.27 16.61
CA CYS A 101 3.33 -17.14 17.98
C CYS A 101 4.55 -17.21 18.91
N ASP A 102 4.72 -16.23 19.77
CA ASP A 102 5.79 -16.18 20.74
C ASP A 102 5.20 -16.13 22.16
N TYR A 103 5.53 -17.15 22.94
CA TYR A 103 5.11 -17.34 24.33
C TYR A 103 6.30 -17.24 25.30
N SER A 104 7.45 -16.78 24.83
CA SER A 104 8.69 -16.79 25.61
C SER A 104 8.78 -15.66 26.64
N SER A 105 7.89 -14.67 26.55
CA SER A 105 7.84 -13.51 27.45
C SER A 105 6.55 -13.50 28.28
N VAL A 106 6.48 -12.57 29.25
CA VAL A 106 5.26 -12.33 30.04
C VAL A 106 4.10 -11.92 29.13
N ASP A 107 4.42 -11.13 28.09
CA ASP A 107 3.44 -10.74 27.07
C ASP A 107 3.46 -11.74 25.91
N ASN A 108 2.39 -12.49 25.78
CA ASN A 108 2.17 -13.34 24.59
C ASN A 108 1.96 -12.46 23.37
N LYS A 109 2.61 -12.79 22.28
CA LYS A 109 2.43 -12.05 21.02
C LYS A 109 2.21 -12.98 19.83
N ILE A 110 1.43 -12.50 18.88
CA ILE A 110 1.24 -13.13 17.58
C ILE A 110 1.58 -12.14 16.49
N THR A 111 2.44 -12.54 15.57
CA THR A 111 2.82 -11.73 14.41
C THR A 111 2.25 -12.35 13.15
N LEU A 112 1.49 -11.55 12.41
CA LEU A 112 0.92 -11.88 11.12
C LEU A 112 1.78 -11.26 10.03
N SER A 113 2.32 -12.06 9.13
CA SER A 113 2.94 -11.59 7.89
C SER A 113 1.90 -11.58 6.78
N ILE A 114 1.74 -10.42 6.13
CA ILE A 114 0.67 -10.14 5.19
C ILE A 114 1.25 -9.69 3.86
N GLN A 115 0.66 -10.18 2.78
CA GLN A 115 0.99 -9.76 1.43
C GLN A 115 -0.25 -9.27 0.69
N GLY A 116 -0.11 -8.20 -0.09
CA GLY A 116 -1.18 -7.54 -0.81
C GLY A 116 -2.14 -8.48 -1.53
N GLY A 117 -3.42 -8.23 -1.39
CA GLY A 117 -4.47 -9.14 -1.87
C GLY A 117 -4.52 -9.30 -3.39
N ILE A 118 -4.03 -8.30 -4.13
CA ILE A 118 -4.02 -8.33 -5.60
C ILE A 118 -3.03 -9.38 -6.11
N GLN A 119 -1.89 -9.56 -5.43
CA GLN A 119 -0.87 -10.53 -5.85
C GLN A 119 -1.42 -11.94 -6.04
N ASN A 120 -2.31 -12.40 -5.17
CA ASN A 120 -2.85 -13.75 -5.27
C ASN A 120 -3.80 -13.97 -6.46
N ASN A 121 -4.45 -12.90 -6.92
CA ASN A 121 -5.23 -12.96 -8.14
C ASN A 121 -4.33 -12.88 -9.39
N LEU A 122 -3.21 -12.17 -9.28
CA LEU A 122 -2.28 -11.94 -10.39
C LEU A 122 -1.42 -13.17 -10.73
N LEU A 123 -1.16 -14.05 -9.77
CA LEU A 123 -0.28 -15.22 -9.97
C LEU A 123 -1.01 -16.47 -10.48
N LYS A 124 -2.33 -16.53 -10.47
CA LYS A 124 -3.07 -17.79 -10.61
C LYS A 124 -3.59 -18.15 -12.00
N ASN A 125 -3.92 -17.20 -12.84
CA ASN A 125 -4.53 -17.47 -14.14
C ASN A 125 -3.63 -16.95 -15.25
N SER A 126 -3.20 -17.84 -16.13
CA SER A 126 -2.64 -17.43 -17.41
C SER A 126 -3.73 -16.77 -18.23
N ILE A 127 -3.43 -15.61 -18.79
CA ILE A 127 -4.28 -14.90 -19.72
C ILE A 127 -3.63 -14.93 -21.10
N GLU A 128 -4.44 -15.03 -22.11
CA GLU A 128 -4.04 -14.85 -23.49
C GLU A 128 -4.74 -13.60 -24.03
N THR A 129 -3.96 -12.69 -24.59
CA THR A 129 -4.48 -11.48 -25.24
C THR A 129 -3.82 -11.34 -26.59
N SER A 130 -4.59 -11.25 -27.65
CA SER A 130 -4.10 -11.03 -29.02
C SER A 130 -4.93 -9.93 -29.67
N LEU A 131 -4.27 -8.81 -29.98
CA LEU A 131 -4.86 -7.64 -30.63
C LEU A 131 -4.08 -7.38 -31.93
N LYS A 132 -4.75 -7.52 -33.08
CA LYS A 132 -4.15 -7.38 -34.41
C LYS A 132 -4.24 -5.95 -34.94
N GLY A 133 -3.25 -5.55 -35.74
CA GLY A 133 -3.22 -4.26 -36.39
C GLY A 133 -2.70 -3.14 -35.48
N LYS A 134 -3.06 -1.89 -35.79
CA LYS A 134 -2.70 -0.73 -34.99
C LYS A 134 -3.58 -0.61 -33.75
N VAL A 135 -3.05 -0.92 -32.60
CA VAL A 135 -3.76 -0.91 -31.32
C VAL A 135 -3.33 0.27 -30.48
N ASP A 136 -4.30 0.99 -29.91
CA ASP A 136 -4.03 2.06 -28.97
C ASP A 136 -3.54 1.48 -27.62
N PHE A 137 -2.46 2.01 -27.10
CA PHE A 137 -1.89 1.60 -25.82
C PHE A 137 -2.89 1.68 -24.66
N GLN A 138 -3.77 2.70 -24.67
CA GLN A 138 -4.85 2.80 -23.69
C GLN A 138 -5.78 1.59 -23.73
N THR A 139 -6.05 1.04 -24.91
CA THR A 139 -6.86 -0.18 -25.05
C THR A 139 -6.17 -1.39 -24.41
N ILE A 140 -4.86 -1.53 -24.61
CA ILE A 140 -4.08 -2.60 -23.98
C ILE A 140 -4.09 -2.46 -22.46
N CYS A 141 -3.93 -1.23 -21.94
CA CYS A 141 -4.03 -0.95 -20.50
C CYS A 141 -5.43 -1.29 -19.95
N ARG A 142 -6.48 -1.04 -20.72
CA ARG A 142 -7.87 -1.38 -20.33
C ARG A 142 -8.08 -2.88 -20.24
N GLU A 143 -7.60 -3.65 -21.21
CA GLU A 143 -7.65 -5.12 -21.16
C GLU A 143 -6.84 -5.65 -19.96
N CYS A 144 -5.65 -5.10 -19.72
CA CYS A 144 -4.84 -5.46 -18.56
C CYS A 144 -5.58 -5.17 -17.24
N ALA A 145 -6.20 -4.01 -17.10
CA ALA A 145 -6.98 -3.65 -15.91
C ALA A 145 -8.17 -4.60 -15.72
N LYS A 146 -8.88 -4.94 -16.79
CA LYS A 146 -10.02 -5.86 -16.77
C LYS A 146 -9.63 -7.26 -16.28
N HIS A 147 -8.54 -7.82 -16.81
CA HIS A 147 -8.02 -9.13 -16.39
C HIS A 147 -7.60 -9.18 -14.92
N ASN A 148 -7.30 -8.04 -14.33
CA ASN A 148 -6.86 -7.90 -12.96
C ASN A 148 -7.95 -7.42 -11.99
N ASP A 149 -9.18 -7.25 -12.43
CA ASP A 149 -10.27 -6.64 -11.66
C ASP A 149 -9.88 -5.25 -11.10
N LEU A 150 -9.14 -4.47 -11.91
CA LEU A 150 -8.69 -3.13 -11.58
C LEU A 150 -9.47 -2.08 -12.37
N ILE A 151 -9.60 -0.90 -11.78
CA ILE A 151 -10.09 0.30 -12.45
C ILE A 151 -8.91 0.96 -13.15
N LEU A 152 -9.01 1.21 -14.47
CA LEU A 152 -7.97 1.95 -15.17
C LEU A 152 -8.11 3.45 -14.91
N LYS A 153 -7.05 4.07 -14.40
CA LYS A 153 -6.86 5.52 -14.40
C LYS A 153 -5.75 5.87 -15.38
N TYR A 154 -6.13 6.44 -16.51
CA TYR A 154 -5.23 6.81 -17.60
C TYR A 154 -5.14 8.34 -17.68
N ASP A 155 -3.92 8.90 -17.61
CA ASP A 155 -3.69 10.34 -17.65
C ASP A 155 -4.16 10.94 -18.98
N ARG A 156 -4.97 11.97 -18.90
CA ARG A 156 -5.56 12.66 -20.07
C ARG A 156 -4.51 13.34 -20.95
N ASN A 157 -3.35 13.66 -20.39
CA ASN A 157 -2.26 14.32 -21.08
C ASN A 157 -1.40 13.37 -21.91
N ILE A 158 -1.63 12.06 -21.81
CA ILE A 158 -0.92 11.08 -22.62
C ILE A 158 -1.44 11.15 -24.05
N ALA A 159 -0.58 11.56 -24.98
CA ALA A 159 -0.90 11.52 -26.40
C ALA A 159 -1.22 10.09 -26.86
N LYS A 160 -2.07 9.94 -27.87
CA LYS A 160 -2.41 8.64 -28.43
C LYS A 160 -1.15 7.89 -28.90
N ARG A 161 -0.98 6.69 -28.44
CA ARG A 161 0.19 5.82 -28.73
C ARG A 161 -0.28 4.53 -29.37
N LEU A 162 0.22 4.26 -30.56
CA LEU A 162 -0.15 3.07 -31.32
C LEU A 162 0.98 2.05 -31.28
N LEU A 163 0.62 0.81 -31.00
CA LEU A 163 1.48 -0.36 -31.15
C LEU A 163 0.95 -1.21 -32.32
N SER A 164 1.87 -1.89 -33.03
CA SER A 164 1.48 -2.86 -34.07
C SER A 164 1.45 -4.24 -33.45
N ASP A 165 0.32 -4.93 -33.61
CA ASP A 165 0.13 -6.31 -33.19
C ASP A 165 0.59 -6.61 -31.76
N TYR A 166 -0.30 -6.44 -30.80
CA TYR A 166 0.01 -6.76 -29.40
C TYR A 166 -0.47 -8.18 -29.08
N SER A 167 0.46 -9.05 -28.67
CA SER A 167 0.13 -10.37 -28.13
C SER A 167 0.82 -10.60 -26.79
N PHE A 168 0.11 -11.22 -25.87
CA PHE A 168 0.62 -11.53 -24.53
C PHE A 168 0.06 -12.86 -24.06
N LEU A 169 0.93 -13.70 -23.53
CA LEU A 169 0.61 -14.93 -22.82
C LEU A 169 1.36 -14.96 -21.50
N GLY A 170 0.66 -15.05 -20.37
CA GLY A 170 1.27 -15.08 -19.05
C GLY A 170 0.28 -14.71 -17.96
N SER A 171 0.78 -14.47 -16.75
CA SER A 171 -0.08 -14.01 -15.66
C SER A 171 -0.50 -12.54 -15.86
N PRO A 172 -1.67 -12.13 -15.33
CA PRO A 172 -2.08 -10.73 -15.36
C PRO A 172 -1.04 -9.77 -14.82
N PHE A 173 -0.32 -10.15 -13.76
CA PHE A 173 0.78 -9.36 -13.22
C PHE A 173 1.93 -9.18 -14.20
N GLN A 174 2.36 -10.25 -14.86
CA GLN A 174 3.38 -10.18 -15.90
C GLN A 174 2.98 -9.25 -17.05
N MET A 175 1.67 -9.15 -17.34
CA MET A 175 1.17 -8.18 -18.31
C MET A 175 1.42 -6.74 -17.87
N ILE A 176 1.18 -6.42 -16.58
CA ILE A 176 1.49 -5.08 -16.03
C ILE A 176 2.99 -4.78 -16.13
N GLU A 177 3.85 -5.72 -15.76
CA GLU A 177 5.30 -5.56 -15.88
C GLU A 177 5.76 -5.44 -17.35
N ASN A 178 5.07 -6.10 -18.26
CA ASN A 178 5.31 -5.94 -19.69
C ASN A 178 4.94 -4.53 -20.17
N LEU A 179 3.79 -3.99 -19.74
CA LEU A 179 3.35 -2.64 -20.11
C LEU A 179 4.36 -1.56 -19.68
N LYS A 180 5.02 -1.72 -18.55
CA LYS A 180 6.04 -0.77 -18.05
C LYS A 180 7.24 -0.62 -19.01
N LYS A 181 7.49 -1.61 -19.87
CA LYS A 181 8.64 -1.64 -20.78
C LYS A 181 8.42 -0.88 -22.09
N PHE A 182 7.15 -0.60 -22.47
CA PHE A 182 6.88 0.03 -23.77
C PHE A 182 7.25 1.51 -23.84
N PHE A 183 7.05 2.24 -22.75
CA PHE A 183 7.26 3.70 -22.75
C PHE A 183 7.91 4.13 -21.44
N SER A 184 9.15 4.59 -21.53
CA SER A 184 9.96 5.02 -20.38
C SER A 184 9.46 6.31 -19.72
N ASP A 185 8.67 7.10 -20.44
CA ASP A 185 8.06 8.35 -19.95
C ASP A 185 6.71 8.10 -19.26
N LEU A 186 6.24 6.85 -19.20
CA LEU A 186 5.05 6.46 -18.45
C LEU A 186 5.40 5.80 -17.13
N ASN A 187 4.62 6.14 -16.14
CA ASN A 187 4.66 5.51 -14.83
C ASN A 187 3.39 4.66 -14.65
N ILE A 188 3.58 3.35 -14.57
CA ILE A 188 2.49 2.38 -14.47
C ILE A 188 2.63 1.66 -13.14
N PHE A 189 1.62 1.80 -12.28
CA PHE A 189 1.61 1.19 -10.94
C PHE A 189 0.19 0.91 -10.47
N ILE A 190 0.08 0.02 -9.48
CA ILE A 190 -1.19 -0.36 -8.87
C ILE A 190 -1.34 0.37 -7.53
N ASP A 191 -2.47 1.03 -7.33
CA ASP A 191 -2.97 1.36 -6.00
C ASP A 191 -3.81 0.18 -5.51
N GLU A 192 -3.23 -0.63 -4.63
CA GLU A 192 -3.90 -1.84 -4.13
C GLU A 192 -5.11 -1.53 -3.26
N THR A 193 -5.07 -0.43 -2.51
CA THR A 193 -6.18 -0.02 -1.63
C THR A 193 -7.40 0.42 -2.44
N GLY A 194 -7.18 1.12 -3.55
CA GLY A 194 -8.22 1.57 -4.47
C GLY A 194 -8.54 0.58 -5.59
N LYS A 195 -7.76 -0.51 -5.74
CA LYS A 195 -7.82 -1.41 -6.91
C LYS A 195 -7.74 -0.65 -8.23
N ILE A 196 -6.78 0.27 -8.32
CA ILE A 196 -6.61 1.15 -9.48
C ILE A 196 -5.29 0.84 -10.18
N LEU A 197 -5.35 0.59 -11.50
CA LEU A 197 -4.18 0.61 -12.37
C LEU A 197 -3.98 2.06 -12.85
N ASN A 198 -2.92 2.70 -12.36
CA ASN A 198 -2.56 4.05 -12.74
C ASN A 198 -1.58 4.02 -13.91
N VAL A 199 -1.84 4.82 -14.94
CA VAL A 199 -0.95 5.06 -16.09
C VAL A 199 -0.80 6.57 -16.22
N LEU A 200 0.35 7.12 -15.84
CA LEU A 200 0.62 8.55 -15.73
C LEU A 200 1.88 8.93 -16.49
N LEU A 201 1.93 10.17 -16.99
CA LEU A 201 3.20 10.73 -17.44
C LEU A 201 4.16 10.92 -16.25
N THR A 202 5.44 10.61 -16.46
CA THR A 202 6.46 10.72 -15.41
C THR A 202 6.71 12.17 -15.01
N GLU A 203 6.79 13.09 -15.98
CA GLU A 203 7.20 14.47 -15.72
C GLU A 203 6.02 15.48 -15.68
N LYS A 204 4.99 15.27 -16.49
CA LYS A 204 3.87 16.20 -16.66
C LYS A 204 2.51 15.59 -16.35
N GLY A 205 2.50 14.47 -15.68
CA GLY A 205 1.27 13.73 -15.37
C GLY A 205 0.37 14.45 -14.36
N GLU A 206 -0.90 14.03 -14.35
CA GLU A 206 -1.84 14.49 -13.32
C GLU A 206 -1.28 14.24 -11.93
N LYS A 207 -1.29 15.29 -11.08
CA LYS A 207 -0.87 15.18 -9.69
C LYS A 207 -1.98 14.51 -8.88
N ILE A 208 -1.89 13.21 -8.78
CA ILE A 208 -2.87 12.43 -8.03
C ILE A 208 -2.57 12.55 -6.54
N ASN A 209 -3.61 12.84 -5.74
CA ASN A 209 -3.52 12.88 -4.27
C ASN A 209 -2.37 13.77 -3.76
N GLU A 210 -2.19 14.97 -4.35
CA GLU A 210 -1.18 15.92 -3.86
C GLU A 210 -1.51 16.33 -2.42
N GLN A 211 -0.59 16.06 -1.50
CA GLN A 211 -0.68 16.44 -0.09
C GLN A 211 0.40 17.45 0.25
N GLU A 212 0.06 18.50 0.99
CA GLU A 212 1.07 19.41 1.54
C GLU A 212 1.72 18.79 2.78
N LEU A 213 3.05 18.77 2.81
CA LEU A 213 3.83 18.30 3.95
C LEU A 213 4.79 19.39 4.43
N SER A 214 4.53 19.88 5.63
CA SER A 214 5.28 20.92 6.31
C SER A 214 5.32 20.63 7.82
N SER A 215 6.05 21.42 8.58
CA SER A 215 6.05 21.35 10.04
C SER A 215 4.63 21.47 10.63
N ASN A 216 3.76 22.25 10.00
CA ASN A 216 2.38 22.45 10.44
C ASN A 216 1.43 21.31 10.01
N THR A 217 1.80 20.51 9.01
CA THR A 217 0.96 19.42 8.48
C THR A 217 1.51 18.03 8.79
N GLY A 218 2.45 17.94 9.73
CA GLY A 218 2.91 16.68 10.29
C GLY A 218 4.31 16.22 9.87
N LEU A 219 5.11 17.05 9.20
CA LEU A 219 6.52 16.73 8.94
C LEU A 219 7.28 16.60 10.27
N ILE A 220 7.97 15.50 10.46
CA ILE A 220 8.80 15.23 11.64
C ILE A 220 10.28 15.38 11.28
N GLY A 221 10.96 16.26 11.99
CA GLY A 221 12.39 16.53 11.78
C GLY A 221 12.69 17.22 10.45
N LYS A 222 13.87 16.95 9.89
CA LYS A 222 14.35 17.56 8.65
C LYS A 222 14.38 16.53 7.51
N PRO A 223 13.98 16.92 6.29
CA PRO A 223 14.16 16.09 5.11
C PRO A 223 15.62 15.69 4.92
N LYS A 224 15.87 14.43 4.60
CA LYS A 224 17.21 13.91 4.29
C LYS A 224 17.37 13.88 2.77
N PRO A 225 18.24 14.71 2.19
CA PRO A 225 18.44 14.74 0.74
C PRO A 225 19.03 13.42 0.24
N THR A 226 18.63 13.01 -0.97
CA THR A 226 19.17 11.89 -1.72
C THR A 226 19.56 12.36 -3.13
N LEU A 227 20.20 11.50 -3.93
CA LEU A 227 20.59 11.84 -5.30
C LEU A 227 19.40 12.24 -6.19
N GLN A 228 18.21 11.73 -5.91
CA GLN A 228 17.03 11.90 -6.78
C GLN A 228 15.86 12.63 -6.09
N GLY A 229 16.02 13.00 -4.83
CA GLY A 229 14.96 13.63 -4.08
C GLY A 229 15.27 13.73 -2.59
N CYS A 230 14.38 13.25 -1.74
CA CYS A 230 14.63 13.23 -0.29
C CYS A 230 13.80 12.15 0.43
N ASN A 231 14.28 11.75 1.60
CA ASN A 231 13.53 10.93 2.54
C ASN A 231 12.95 11.81 3.63
N VAL A 232 11.69 11.60 3.95
CA VAL A 232 10.98 12.36 4.98
C VAL A 232 10.23 11.44 5.94
N LEU A 233 10.10 11.90 7.17
CA LEU A 233 9.28 11.29 8.20
C LEU A 233 8.11 12.21 8.50
N SER A 234 6.92 11.64 8.58
CA SER A 234 5.69 12.37 8.90
C SER A 234 4.92 11.69 10.01
N MET A 235 4.07 12.42 10.72
CA MET A 235 2.96 11.82 11.45
C MET A 235 2.20 10.89 10.52
N LEU A 236 1.63 9.82 11.07
CA LEU A 236 0.88 8.86 10.25
C LEU A 236 -0.24 9.60 9.50
N ASN A 237 -0.17 9.51 8.18
CA ASN A 237 -1.16 10.11 7.29
C ASN A 237 -1.57 9.09 6.22
N THR A 238 -2.78 8.61 6.33
CA THR A 238 -3.34 7.58 5.45
C THR A 238 -3.71 8.09 4.05
N ASN A 239 -3.67 9.41 3.84
CA ASN A 239 -3.85 10.01 2.51
C ASN A 239 -2.60 9.87 1.63
N PHE A 240 -1.44 9.59 2.22
CA PHE A 240 -0.27 9.25 1.42
C PHE A 240 -0.48 7.91 0.72
N LYS A 241 -0.19 7.88 -0.57
CA LYS A 241 -0.27 6.69 -1.42
C LYS A 241 1.01 6.58 -2.24
N ALA A 242 1.53 5.38 -2.40
CA ALA A 242 2.63 5.15 -3.33
C ALA A 242 2.20 5.59 -4.74
N GLY A 243 3.04 6.36 -5.43
CA GLY A 243 2.73 7.00 -6.70
C GLY A 243 2.00 8.35 -6.60
N GLY A 244 1.49 8.72 -5.44
CA GLY A 244 0.92 10.03 -5.16
C GLY A 244 1.98 11.14 -5.09
N PHE A 245 1.54 12.38 -4.89
CA PHE A 245 2.41 13.55 -4.84
C PHE A 245 2.40 14.22 -3.47
N VAL A 246 3.56 14.76 -3.11
CA VAL A 246 3.74 15.57 -1.91
C VAL A 246 4.35 16.91 -2.30
N LYS A 247 3.69 18.00 -1.88
CA LYS A 247 4.27 19.34 -1.91
C LYS A 247 4.99 19.59 -0.61
N LEU A 248 6.31 19.39 -0.64
CA LEU A 248 7.17 19.60 0.53
C LEU A 248 7.45 21.07 0.72
N LYS A 249 7.27 21.57 1.95
CA LYS A 249 7.67 22.90 2.39
C LYS A 249 8.50 22.75 3.67
N ASN A 250 9.72 23.25 3.65
CA ASN A 250 10.64 23.16 4.77
C ASN A 250 11.29 24.51 5.07
N GLU A 251 11.09 25.01 6.26
CA GLU A 251 11.66 26.29 6.69
C GLU A 251 13.19 26.27 6.82
N SER A 252 13.76 25.12 7.18
CA SER A 252 15.20 24.96 7.44
C SER A 252 16.02 24.67 6.18
N LEU A 253 15.44 24.03 5.15
CA LEU A 253 16.10 23.60 3.92
C LEU A 253 15.24 23.94 2.71
N LYS A 254 15.10 25.25 2.43
CA LYS A 254 14.27 25.75 1.32
C LYS A 254 14.68 25.21 -0.05
N SER A 255 15.93 24.76 -0.21
CA SER A 255 16.41 24.11 -1.44
C SER A 255 15.70 22.79 -1.74
N LEU A 256 15.08 22.18 -0.73
CA LEU A 256 14.29 20.95 -0.87
C LEU A 256 12.79 21.24 -1.02
N ASP A 257 12.37 22.49 -1.02
CA ASP A 257 10.97 22.82 -1.32
C ASP A 257 10.62 22.41 -2.74
N GLY A 258 9.42 21.88 -2.92
CA GLY A 258 8.96 21.47 -4.23
C GLY A 258 7.92 20.37 -4.22
N VAL A 259 7.59 19.92 -5.41
CA VAL A 259 6.67 18.80 -5.61
C VAL A 259 7.46 17.53 -5.86
N TYR A 260 7.10 16.50 -5.13
CA TYR A 260 7.75 15.21 -5.18
C TYR A 260 6.71 14.11 -5.39
N ARG A 261 7.13 13.03 -6.03
CA ARG A 261 6.38 11.78 -6.12
C ARG A 261 6.80 10.85 -4.99
N ILE A 262 5.84 10.20 -4.36
CA ILE A 262 6.09 9.15 -3.38
C ILE A 262 6.45 7.87 -4.16
N THR A 263 7.69 7.40 -4.07
CA THR A 263 8.13 6.15 -4.69
C THR A 263 8.02 4.97 -3.75
N GLU A 264 8.26 5.21 -2.46
CA GLU A 264 8.05 4.23 -1.41
C GLU A 264 7.36 4.90 -0.22
N LEU A 265 6.44 4.16 0.37
CA LEU A 265 5.65 4.55 1.53
C LEU A 265 5.70 3.43 2.55
N LYS A 266 6.05 3.78 3.78
CA LYS A 266 6.06 2.86 4.89
C LYS A 266 5.30 3.46 6.07
N HIS A 267 4.23 2.80 6.49
CA HIS A 267 3.50 3.16 7.70
C HIS A 267 3.96 2.29 8.86
N LYS A 268 4.35 2.90 9.97
CA LYS A 268 4.75 2.21 11.19
C LYS A 268 3.95 2.74 12.37
N GLY A 269 3.46 1.86 13.18
CA GLY A 269 2.69 2.26 14.34
C GLY A 269 2.73 1.28 15.49
N SER A 270 2.63 1.84 16.70
CA SER A 270 2.30 1.15 17.93
C SER A 270 1.30 2.01 18.70
N ASN A 271 0.14 1.47 19.07
CA ASN A 271 -0.86 2.27 19.77
C ASN A 271 -0.43 2.67 21.19
N PHE A 272 0.45 1.91 21.83
CA PHE A 272 1.03 2.20 23.15
C PHE A 272 2.49 2.70 23.10
N GLY A 273 3.14 2.62 21.91
CA GLY A 273 4.53 3.03 21.74
C GLY A 273 4.67 4.47 21.23
N GLU A 274 5.89 4.88 20.90
CA GLU A 274 6.17 6.22 20.38
C GLU A 274 5.85 6.36 18.89
N LEU A 275 5.97 5.26 18.12
CA LEU A 275 5.85 5.28 16.67
C LEU A 275 4.37 5.33 16.23
N TRP A 276 4.05 6.31 15.43
CA TRP A 276 2.80 6.42 14.66
C TRP A 276 3.06 7.34 13.47
N VAL A 277 3.78 6.79 12.49
CA VAL A 277 4.45 7.59 11.46
C VAL A 277 4.31 7.02 10.07
N SER A 278 4.52 7.89 9.09
CA SER A 278 4.69 7.54 7.68
C SER A 278 6.11 7.93 7.25
N GLU A 279 6.88 6.98 6.77
CA GLU A 279 8.18 7.18 6.14
C GLU A 279 7.98 7.23 4.63
N LEU A 280 8.51 8.25 3.98
CA LEU A 280 8.32 8.49 2.55
C LEU A 280 9.69 8.60 1.87
N ILE A 281 9.88 7.86 0.78
CA ILE A 281 10.95 8.08 -0.17
C ILE A 281 10.36 8.88 -1.32
N LEU A 282 10.88 10.09 -1.49
CA LEU A 282 10.36 11.08 -2.41
C LEU A 282 11.33 11.29 -3.58
N PHE A 283 10.80 11.20 -4.79
CA PHE A 283 11.49 11.51 -6.03
C PHE A 283 11.06 12.90 -6.50
N LYS A 284 12.02 13.77 -6.83
CA LYS A 284 11.69 15.13 -7.26
C LYS A 284 10.99 15.09 -8.62
N ALA A 285 9.75 15.57 -8.65
CA ALA A 285 9.03 15.76 -9.90
C ALA A 285 9.68 16.93 -10.66
N LYS A 286 10.03 16.70 -11.92
CA LYS A 286 10.58 17.76 -12.78
C LYS A 286 9.49 18.67 -13.32
#